data_71063f09888b4003255a802d0e1afd6a
#
_entry.id   71063f09888b4003255a802d0e1afd6a
#
_cell.length_a   1.000
_cell.length_b   1.000
_cell.length_c   1.000
_cell.angle_alpha   90.00
_cell.angle_beta   90.00
_cell.angle_gamma   90.00
#
_symmetry.space_group_name_H-M   'P 1'
#
loop_
_entity.id
_entity.type
_entity.pdbx_description
1 polymer ?
#
loop_
_entity_poly.entity_id
_entity_poly.type
_entity_poly.pdbx_seq_one_letter_code
_entity_poly.pdbx_strand_id
1 'polypeptide(L)'
;MHLRMDDNFTMALGQMEVVPGRPQLNLDKMLEMIQKAKQKSVDLICFPEMCIGGYLLGDKFLEDSYCEELMRYNNDILEASSNIAIAYGNIYVVKPGNGHHPNKDGRSRKYNAVYVMQDGKYVERIEENGILPVGVQPKTLLPNYRFFDDERYFFSLPDVATDFGMEISDLLSPFLISVGDQKIPVGMELCEDLWCYDYRANGEPINITKILIESGAEKIVNLSASPWTFMKNNARDRRVKYLQQQSVPFVPYYYVNCVGVQNNGKNIVTFDGGSTVYNQNGDPCILSKKGWKEELIIKDIKASFTSKTRDIGNTIREKYLAITNGLKNSTNILGDDPRFVIGLSGGIDSALVAALLVLAFGKEKVIGVNMPSRYNSAKTKNSAKTLAHNLAIDYLVLPIEAMVKENTAILEQDGQKLSDYHLENVQAKIRGTSILSNLSAKYNCFFTNNGNKLEIALGYSTLYGDWGGAIAPIGDLTKTEVVAMCHYINDTVFGKEIIPELLFPDALWRFKEDQIQPSAELKSNQVDPMKFGYHCKLLEAVTDYQKKVIEDIMTWYLEGTLHEKLGISFELMQR
;
A
#
# COMPACT_ATOMS: atom_id res chain seq x y z
N MET A 1 33.14 -9.48 -24.77
CA MET A 1 32.42 -10.69 -24.38
C MET A 1 31.05 -10.63 -25.05
N HIS A 2 30.79 -11.48 -26.07
CA HIS A 2 29.49 -11.51 -26.75
C HIS A 2 28.47 -12.11 -25.76
N LEU A 3 27.51 -11.35 -25.31
CA LEU A 3 26.33 -11.85 -24.59
C LEU A 3 25.65 -12.87 -25.54
N ARG A 4 25.79 -14.16 -25.25
CA ARG A 4 24.96 -15.18 -25.87
C ARG A 4 23.55 -14.97 -25.39
N MET A 5 22.66 -14.49 -26.24
CA MET A 5 21.23 -14.54 -26.00
C MET A 5 20.84 -16.03 -26.08
N ASP A 6 20.71 -16.67 -24.90
CA ASP A 6 20.16 -18.01 -24.83
C ASP A 6 18.66 -17.96 -25.08
N ASP A 7 18.28 -18.37 -26.27
CA ASP A 7 16.90 -18.35 -26.78
C ASP A 7 15.95 -19.35 -26.07
N ASN A 8 16.43 -20.07 -25.07
CA ASN A 8 15.67 -21.17 -24.45
C ASN A 8 15.41 -21.06 -22.94
N PHE A 9 15.69 -19.94 -22.28
CA PHE A 9 15.43 -19.77 -20.85
C PHE A 9 14.08 -19.10 -20.59
N THR A 10 13.11 -19.87 -20.11
CA THR A 10 11.74 -19.38 -19.83
C THR A 10 11.56 -19.06 -18.35
N MET A 11 11.18 -17.82 -18.07
CA MET A 11 10.90 -17.36 -16.69
C MET A 11 9.43 -17.08 -16.46
N ALA A 12 8.98 -17.36 -15.23
CA ALA A 12 7.66 -16.97 -14.74
C ALA A 12 7.76 -16.09 -13.51
N LEU A 13 6.88 -15.08 -13.44
CA LEU A 13 6.67 -14.26 -12.25
C LEU A 13 5.33 -14.64 -11.62
N GLY A 14 5.36 -15.17 -10.42
CA GLY A 14 4.20 -15.54 -9.64
C GLY A 14 3.69 -14.35 -8.83
N GLN A 15 2.95 -13.43 -9.48
CA GLN A 15 2.27 -12.35 -8.78
C GLN A 15 1.09 -12.92 -8.00
N MET A 16 1.30 -13.23 -6.73
CA MET A 16 0.32 -13.87 -5.87
C MET A 16 -0.20 -12.93 -4.79
N GLU A 17 -1.40 -13.21 -4.29
CA GLU A 17 -1.86 -12.61 -3.04
C GLU A 17 -1.12 -13.27 -1.87
N VAL A 18 -0.52 -12.43 -1.03
CA VAL A 18 0.12 -12.85 0.21
C VAL A 18 -0.77 -12.48 1.39
N VAL A 19 -1.29 -13.49 2.08
CA VAL A 19 -2.16 -13.31 3.25
C VAL A 19 -1.30 -13.40 4.51
N PRO A 20 -1.11 -12.29 5.27
CA PRO A 20 -0.24 -12.29 6.44
C PRO A 20 -0.70 -13.27 7.52
N GLY A 21 0.25 -14.02 8.09
CA GLY A 21 -0.02 -14.99 9.15
C GLY A 21 -0.78 -16.25 8.71
N ARG A 22 -0.90 -16.50 7.40
CA ARG A 22 -1.56 -17.69 6.84
C ARG A 22 -0.61 -18.48 5.94
N PRO A 23 0.51 -19.01 6.49
CA PRO A 23 1.59 -19.58 5.69
C PRO A 23 1.13 -20.79 4.86
N GLN A 24 0.25 -21.64 5.37
CA GLN A 24 -0.28 -22.78 4.62
C GLN A 24 -1.07 -22.33 3.38
N LEU A 25 -1.95 -21.33 3.54
CA LEU A 25 -2.71 -20.78 2.40
C LEU A 25 -1.78 -20.18 1.32
N ASN A 26 -0.73 -19.49 1.75
CA ASN A 26 0.25 -18.91 0.84
C ASN A 26 1.05 -20.00 0.12
N LEU A 27 1.48 -21.06 0.85
CA LEU A 27 2.13 -22.22 0.25
C LEU A 27 1.24 -22.88 -0.81
N ASP A 28 -0.04 -23.15 -0.49
CA ASP A 28 -0.98 -23.81 -1.40
C ASP A 28 -1.08 -23.03 -2.73
N LYS A 29 -1.15 -21.70 -2.66
CA LYS A 29 -1.14 -20.82 -3.84
C LYS A 29 0.18 -20.93 -4.63
N MET A 30 1.32 -20.96 -3.94
CA MET A 30 2.63 -21.14 -4.58
C MET A 30 2.70 -22.49 -5.31
N LEU A 31 2.30 -23.58 -4.66
CA LEU A 31 2.31 -24.91 -5.24
C LEU A 31 1.42 -25.01 -6.49
N GLU A 32 0.24 -24.39 -6.47
CA GLU A 32 -0.64 -24.29 -7.64
C GLU A 32 0.03 -23.54 -8.80
N MET A 33 0.69 -22.41 -8.53
CA MET A 33 1.41 -21.63 -9.56
C MET A 33 2.63 -22.39 -10.08
N ILE A 34 3.39 -23.09 -9.23
CA ILE A 34 4.51 -23.94 -9.62
C ILE A 34 4.04 -25.04 -10.58
N GLN A 35 2.94 -25.71 -10.25
CA GLN A 35 2.38 -26.76 -11.11
C GLN A 35 1.97 -26.22 -12.49
N LYS A 36 1.34 -25.02 -12.52
CA LYS A 36 1.00 -24.34 -13.79
C LYS A 36 2.25 -23.96 -14.60
N ALA A 37 3.33 -23.53 -13.93
CA ALA A 37 4.59 -23.19 -14.56
C ALA A 37 5.27 -24.43 -15.17
N LYS A 38 5.31 -25.56 -14.45
CA LYS A 38 5.82 -26.84 -14.96
C LYS A 38 5.10 -27.30 -16.22
N GLN A 39 3.75 -27.21 -16.26
CA GLN A 39 2.94 -27.55 -17.44
C GLN A 39 3.28 -26.69 -18.67
N LYS A 40 3.94 -25.56 -18.48
CA LYS A 40 4.37 -24.63 -19.54
C LYS A 40 5.88 -24.64 -19.76
N SER A 41 6.57 -25.65 -19.24
CA SER A 41 8.02 -25.83 -19.38
C SER A 41 8.81 -24.57 -18.97
N VAL A 42 8.43 -23.98 -17.83
CA VAL A 42 9.15 -22.84 -17.24
C VAL A 42 10.40 -23.36 -16.54
N ASP A 43 11.54 -22.73 -16.77
CA ASP A 43 12.82 -23.10 -16.15
C ASP A 43 12.99 -22.50 -14.76
N LEU A 44 12.55 -21.25 -14.56
CA LEU A 44 12.59 -20.55 -13.28
C LEU A 44 11.28 -19.83 -13.00
N ILE A 45 10.65 -20.12 -11.85
CA ILE A 45 9.54 -19.34 -11.31
C ILE A 45 10.00 -18.53 -10.11
N CYS A 46 9.61 -17.24 -10.06
CA CYS A 46 9.96 -16.31 -9.00
C CYS A 46 8.69 -15.82 -8.27
N PHE A 47 8.72 -15.85 -6.93
CA PHE A 47 7.64 -15.37 -6.07
C PHE A 47 8.06 -14.13 -5.25
N PRO A 48 7.10 -13.40 -4.67
CA PRO A 48 7.38 -12.19 -3.91
C PRO A 48 8.28 -12.41 -2.68
N GLU A 49 8.78 -11.30 -2.14
CA GLU A 49 9.45 -11.20 -0.85
C GLU A 49 8.51 -11.64 0.28
N MET A 50 9.03 -12.37 1.28
CA MET A 50 8.30 -12.83 2.48
C MET A 50 6.94 -13.47 2.16
N CYS A 51 6.85 -14.20 1.05
CA CYS A 51 5.58 -14.67 0.52
C CYS A 51 4.98 -15.86 1.30
N ILE A 52 5.74 -16.53 2.17
CA ILE A 52 5.22 -17.60 3.05
C ILE A 52 4.45 -17.00 4.24
N GLY A 53 5.11 -16.17 5.04
CA GLY A 53 4.51 -15.62 6.25
C GLY A 53 3.69 -14.36 6.05
N GLY A 54 4.03 -13.58 5.05
CA GLY A 54 3.65 -12.18 4.89
C GLY A 54 4.73 -11.24 5.44
N TYR A 55 4.72 -9.98 5.00
CA TYR A 55 5.75 -9.00 5.33
C TYR A 55 5.41 -8.19 6.59
N LEU A 56 4.17 -7.72 6.73
CA LEU A 56 3.77 -6.85 7.84
C LEU A 56 3.18 -7.67 9.00
N LEU A 57 4.01 -8.43 9.68
CA LEU A 57 3.62 -9.22 10.85
C LEU A 57 4.06 -8.61 12.19
N GLY A 58 4.86 -7.54 12.16
CA GLY A 58 5.33 -6.83 13.35
C GLY A 58 6.07 -7.76 14.31
N ASP A 59 5.74 -7.66 15.59
CA ASP A 59 6.45 -8.38 16.67
C ASP A 59 6.36 -9.92 16.59
N LYS A 60 5.53 -10.48 15.70
CA LYS A 60 5.56 -11.91 15.38
C LYS A 60 6.94 -12.40 14.95
N PHE A 61 7.70 -11.56 14.27
CA PHE A 61 9.08 -11.87 13.88
C PHE A 61 10.07 -11.93 15.05
N LEU A 62 9.69 -11.47 16.25
CA LEU A 62 10.49 -11.65 17.46
C LEU A 62 10.37 -13.04 18.05
N GLU A 63 9.30 -13.79 17.71
CA GLU A 63 9.05 -15.15 18.18
C GLU A 63 9.88 -16.17 17.37
N ASP A 64 10.94 -16.75 17.98
CA ASP A 64 11.80 -17.71 17.30
C ASP A 64 11.03 -18.95 16.80
N SER A 65 10.09 -19.48 17.61
CA SER A 65 9.28 -20.63 17.23
C SER A 65 8.44 -20.38 15.97
N TYR A 66 7.85 -19.19 15.85
CA TYR A 66 7.08 -18.81 14.65
C TYR A 66 7.99 -18.67 13.42
N CYS A 67 9.14 -18.04 13.57
CA CYS A 67 10.10 -17.89 12.48
C CYS A 67 10.65 -19.25 12.00
N GLU A 68 10.91 -20.18 12.94
CA GLU A 68 11.32 -21.54 12.61
C GLU A 68 10.19 -22.35 11.93
N GLU A 69 8.93 -22.12 12.32
CA GLU A 69 7.78 -22.69 11.62
C GLU A 69 7.75 -22.24 10.16
N LEU A 70 7.91 -20.93 9.90
CA LEU A 70 7.97 -20.42 8.53
C LEU A 70 9.08 -21.06 7.69
N MET A 71 10.23 -21.35 8.29
CA MET A 71 11.33 -22.05 7.59
C MET A 71 11.00 -23.50 7.23
N ARG A 72 10.12 -24.18 7.97
CA ARG A 72 9.74 -25.57 7.67
C ARG A 72 9.04 -25.72 6.33
N TYR A 73 8.29 -24.70 5.91
CA TYR A 73 7.63 -24.65 4.59
C TYR A 73 8.64 -24.68 3.41
N ASN A 74 9.91 -24.41 3.66
CA ASN A 74 10.96 -24.56 2.65
C ASN A 74 11.10 -26.01 2.17
N ASN A 75 10.75 -27.02 3.01
CA ASN A 75 10.81 -28.43 2.62
C ASN A 75 9.78 -28.77 1.54
N ASP A 76 8.55 -28.25 1.67
CA ASP A 76 7.48 -28.47 0.69
C ASP A 76 7.84 -27.84 -0.67
N ILE A 77 8.49 -26.65 -0.64
CA ILE A 77 8.95 -25.97 -1.85
C ILE A 77 10.15 -26.70 -2.47
N LEU A 78 11.04 -27.24 -1.63
CA LEU A 78 12.16 -28.04 -2.09
C LEU A 78 11.69 -29.30 -2.83
N GLU A 79 10.69 -30.01 -2.30
CA GLU A 79 10.05 -31.14 -2.98
C GLU A 79 9.37 -30.70 -4.29
N ALA A 80 8.71 -29.55 -4.27
CA ALA A 80 8.07 -28.99 -5.45
C ALA A 80 9.06 -28.51 -6.53
N SER A 81 10.35 -28.39 -6.24
CA SER A 81 11.36 -27.88 -7.18
C SER A 81 11.84 -28.88 -8.25
N SER A 82 11.33 -30.11 -8.26
CA SER A 82 11.65 -31.11 -9.29
C SER A 82 11.32 -30.60 -10.69
N ASN A 83 12.30 -30.60 -11.60
CA ASN A 83 12.22 -30.11 -12.98
C ASN A 83 11.86 -28.62 -13.13
N ILE A 84 12.15 -27.81 -12.15
CA ILE A 84 11.98 -26.36 -12.20
C ILE A 84 12.84 -25.69 -11.12
N ALA A 85 13.43 -24.55 -11.42
CA ALA A 85 14.00 -23.70 -10.39
C ALA A 85 12.93 -22.80 -9.77
N ILE A 86 13.02 -22.57 -8.45
CA ILE A 86 12.09 -21.74 -7.69
C ILE A 86 12.89 -20.73 -6.88
N ALA A 87 12.59 -19.44 -7.05
CA ALA A 87 13.12 -18.37 -6.22
C ALA A 87 11.99 -17.66 -5.47
N TYR A 88 12.13 -17.47 -4.15
CA TYR A 88 11.10 -16.85 -3.33
C TYR A 88 11.67 -16.22 -2.06
N GLY A 89 10.92 -15.28 -1.46
CA GLY A 89 11.30 -14.65 -0.21
C GLY A 89 10.69 -15.35 1.01
N ASN A 90 11.53 -15.64 2.01
CA ASN A 90 11.11 -16.16 3.32
C ASN A 90 12.09 -15.70 4.40
N ILE A 91 11.75 -15.96 5.67
CA ILE A 91 12.65 -15.71 6.79
C ILE A 91 13.77 -16.75 6.85
N TYR A 92 14.96 -16.31 7.22
CA TYR A 92 16.08 -17.16 7.56
C TYR A 92 16.54 -16.89 9.00
N VAL A 93 16.69 -17.94 9.82
CA VAL A 93 17.01 -17.85 11.25
C VAL A 93 18.34 -18.54 11.54
N VAL A 94 19.24 -17.84 12.20
CA VAL A 94 20.51 -18.38 12.72
C VAL A 94 20.46 -18.37 14.24
N LYS A 95 20.50 -19.56 14.85
CA LYS A 95 20.51 -19.72 16.31
C LYS A 95 21.84 -19.32 16.92
N PRO A 96 21.85 -18.80 18.16
CA PRO A 96 23.07 -18.54 18.89
C PRO A 96 23.97 -19.78 18.96
N GLY A 97 25.25 -19.63 18.64
CA GLY A 97 26.23 -20.73 18.69
C GLY A 97 26.17 -21.75 17.55
N ASN A 98 25.18 -21.70 16.68
CA ASN A 98 24.98 -22.64 15.55
C ASN A 98 25.31 -22.02 14.20
N GLY A 99 26.20 -21.11 14.12
CA GLY A 99 26.43 -20.50 12.83
C GLY A 99 27.70 -19.71 12.80
N HIS A 100 27.97 -19.27 11.64
CA HIS A 100 29.08 -18.40 11.38
C HIS A 100 28.86 -16.96 11.89
N HIS A 101 27.61 -16.61 12.31
CA HIS A 101 27.28 -15.25 12.75
C HIS A 101 27.43 -15.10 14.27
N PRO A 102 28.33 -14.22 14.74
CA PRO A 102 28.45 -13.93 16.16
C PRO A 102 27.20 -13.20 16.65
N ASN A 103 26.44 -13.85 17.52
CA ASN A 103 25.25 -13.26 18.14
C ASN A 103 25.60 -12.76 19.54
N LYS A 104 25.85 -11.47 19.67
CA LYS A 104 26.40 -10.85 20.90
C LYS A 104 25.38 -10.74 22.03
N ASP A 105 24.10 -10.70 21.73
CA ASP A 105 23.02 -10.49 22.70
C ASP A 105 22.27 -11.77 23.08
N GLY A 106 22.67 -12.91 22.54
CA GLY A 106 22.08 -14.22 22.83
C GLY A 106 20.76 -14.52 22.11
N ARG A 107 20.26 -13.60 21.28
CA ARG A 107 19.06 -13.83 20.46
C ARG A 107 19.41 -14.50 19.14
N SER A 108 18.44 -15.23 18.55
CA SER A 108 18.57 -15.71 17.17
C SER A 108 18.62 -14.53 16.19
N ARG A 109 19.53 -14.58 15.24
CA ARG A 109 19.54 -13.63 14.14
C ARG A 109 18.52 -14.04 13.09
N LYS A 110 17.76 -13.07 12.62
CA LYS A 110 16.71 -13.25 11.62
C LYS A 110 17.00 -12.38 10.42
N TYR A 111 16.79 -12.94 9.25
CA TYR A 111 17.01 -12.27 7.97
C TYR A 111 15.76 -12.41 7.11
N ASN A 112 15.34 -11.34 6.48
CA ASN A 112 14.52 -11.41 5.29
C ASN A 112 15.43 -11.91 4.16
N ALA A 113 15.12 -13.04 3.54
CA ALA A 113 16.06 -13.71 2.65
C ALA A 113 15.39 -14.29 1.39
N VAL A 114 16.16 -14.31 0.30
CA VAL A 114 15.86 -15.10 -0.89
C VAL A 114 16.25 -16.54 -0.64
N TYR A 115 15.42 -17.46 -1.11
CA TYR A 115 15.71 -18.89 -1.25
C TYR A 115 15.66 -19.27 -2.71
N VAL A 116 16.64 -20.05 -3.17
CA VAL A 116 16.70 -20.56 -4.54
C VAL A 116 16.90 -22.07 -4.51
N MET A 117 15.98 -22.80 -5.12
CA MET A 117 15.93 -24.27 -5.13
C MET A 117 15.71 -24.79 -6.54
N GLN A 118 16.30 -25.93 -6.87
CA GLN A 118 16.10 -26.64 -8.12
C GLN A 118 16.35 -28.14 -7.94
N ASP A 119 15.51 -28.98 -8.50
CA ASP A 119 15.66 -30.44 -8.51
C ASP A 119 15.89 -31.04 -7.12
N GLY A 120 15.15 -30.57 -6.12
CA GLY A 120 15.24 -31.04 -4.74
C GLY A 120 16.51 -30.60 -4.01
N LYS A 121 17.21 -29.58 -4.50
CA LYS A 121 18.44 -29.06 -3.90
C LYS A 121 18.44 -27.53 -3.85
N TYR A 122 19.17 -26.99 -2.90
CA TYR A 122 19.52 -25.57 -2.89
C TYR A 122 20.52 -25.26 -4.01
N VAL A 123 20.32 -24.15 -4.71
CA VAL A 123 21.12 -23.77 -5.88
C VAL A 123 22.41 -23.08 -5.43
N GLU A 124 23.54 -23.51 -5.98
CA GLU A 124 24.84 -22.90 -5.75
C GLU A 124 24.98 -21.54 -6.47
N ARG A 125 25.87 -20.70 -5.95
CA ARG A 125 26.31 -19.45 -6.59
C ARG A 125 27.49 -19.70 -7.54
N ILE A 126 27.83 -18.68 -8.31
CA ILE A 126 29.10 -18.69 -9.08
C ILE A 126 30.28 -18.82 -8.11
N GLU A 127 30.26 -18.02 -7.03
CA GLU A 127 31.27 -18.05 -5.97
C GLU A 127 30.58 -18.24 -4.62
N GLU A 128 30.88 -19.34 -3.94
CA GLU A 128 30.42 -19.61 -2.59
C GLU A 128 31.40 -19.03 -1.57
N ASN A 129 30.89 -18.19 -0.65
CA ASN A 129 31.71 -17.50 0.35
C ASN A 129 31.93 -18.30 1.64
N GLY A 130 31.31 -19.47 1.80
CA GLY A 130 31.41 -20.33 2.97
C GLY A 130 30.76 -19.79 4.25
N ILE A 131 30.12 -18.61 4.19
CA ILE A 131 29.44 -17.93 5.31
C ILE A 131 27.93 -18.04 5.17
N LEU A 132 27.40 -17.68 4.00
CA LEU A 132 26.00 -17.83 3.71
C LEU A 132 25.67 -19.26 3.30
N PRO A 133 24.53 -19.82 3.72
CA PRO A 133 24.10 -21.14 3.26
C PRO A 133 23.92 -21.16 1.76
N VAL A 134 24.17 -22.31 1.13
CA VAL A 134 23.85 -22.54 -0.29
C VAL A 134 22.38 -22.26 -0.52
N GLY A 135 22.06 -21.53 -1.58
CA GLY A 135 20.69 -21.21 -1.97
C GLY A 135 19.99 -20.14 -1.13
N VAL A 136 20.67 -19.49 -0.18
CA VAL A 136 20.06 -18.46 0.70
C VAL A 136 20.85 -17.15 0.64
N GLN A 137 20.18 -16.04 0.36
CA GLN A 137 20.79 -14.70 0.37
C GLN A 137 19.96 -13.73 1.20
N PRO A 138 20.51 -13.19 2.31
CA PRO A 138 19.87 -12.12 3.08
C PRO A 138 19.69 -10.84 2.28
N LYS A 139 18.64 -10.09 2.62
CA LYS A 139 18.38 -8.75 2.09
C LYS A 139 19.52 -7.79 2.44
N THR A 140 19.90 -6.95 1.48
CA THR A 140 21.00 -6.01 1.68
C THR A 140 20.52 -4.72 2.32
N LEU A 141 19.44 -4.12 1.82
CA LEU A 141 18.94 -2.83 2.27
C LEU A 141 17.63 -3.00 3.05
N LEU A 142 17.63 -2.59 4.31
CA LEU A 142 16.45 -2.67 5.17
C LEU A 142 15.72 -1.32 5.17
N PRO A 143 14.45 -1.26 4.74
CA PRO A 143 13.66 -0.03 4.84
C PRO A 143 13.30 0.25 6.30
N ASN A 144 13.57 1.49 6.74
CA ASN A 144 13.28 1.96 8.08
C ASN A 144 12.65 3.37 8.01
N TYR A 145 11.52 3.47 7.29
CA TYR A 145 10.79 4.72 7.07
C TYR A 145 9.28 4.47 6.95
N ARG A 146 8.47 5.48 7.30
CA ARG A 146 6.99 5.44 7.32
C ARG A 146 6.48 4.34 8.25
N PHE A 147 5.96 3.24 7.68
CA PHE A 147 5.46 2.08 8.42
C PHE A 147 6.41 0.87 8.38
N PHE A 148 7.55 0.99 7.72
CA PHE A 148 8.61 -0.01 7.74
C PHE A 148 9.51 0.19 8.96
N ASP A 149 9.84 -0.93 9.61
CA ASP A 149 10.69 -1.00 10.80
C ASP A 149 11.52 -2.29 10.73
N ASP A 150 12.15 -2.53 9.57
CA ASP A 150 12.85 -3.79 9.29
C ASP A 150 14.02 -4.04 10.23
N GLU A 151 14.79 -3.00 10.58
CA GLU A 151 15.92 -3.09 11.49
C GLU A 151 15.53 -3.58 12.90
N ARG A 152 14.26 -3.44 13.28
CA ARG A 152 13.76 -3.98 14.55
C ARG A 152 13.72 -5.50 14.55
N TYR A 153 13.54 -6.13 13.40
CA TYR A 153 13.28 -7.57 13.27
C TYR A 153 14.40 -8.32 12.58
N PHE A 154 15.07 -7.70 11.62
CA PHE A 154 16.00 -8.34 10.71
C PHE A 154 17.40 -7.73 10.77
N PHE A 155 18.39 -8.58 10.55
CA PHE A 155 19.75 -8.18 10.22
C PHE A 155 19.90 -8.12 8.70
N SER A 156 20.81 -7.27 8.24
CA SER A 156 21.11 -7.06 6.83
C SER A 156 22.35 -7.83 6.36
N LEU A 157 22.55 -7.90 5.05
CA LEU A 157 23.80 -8.42 4.49
C LEU A 157 25.05 -7.58 4.90
N PRO A 158 25.00 -6.23 4.99
CA PRO A 158 26.04 -5.40 5.60
C PRO A 158 26.41 -5.79 7.04
N ASP A 159 25.44 -6.23 7.86
CA ASP A 159 25.73 -6.71 9.22
C ASP A 159 26.58 -7.99 9.16
N VAL A 160 26.28 -8.90 8.23
CA VAL A 160 27.08 -10.11 7.98
C VAL A 160 28.49 -9.72 7.53
N ALA A 161 28.61 -8.83 6.54
CA ALA A 161 29.90 -8.35 6.06
C ALA A 161 30.76 -7.77 7.19
N THR A 162 30.16 -6.94 8.03
CA THR A 162 30.82 -6.34 9.20
C THR A 162 31.30 -7.41 10.20
N ASP A 163 30.48 -8.39 10.51
CA ASP A 163 30.80 -9.44 11.49
C ASP A 163 31.97 -10.33 11.05
N PHE A 164 32.13 -10.53 9.76
CA PHE A 164 33.18 -11.38 9.18
C PHE A 164 34.35 -10.57 8.59
N GLY A 165 34.29 -9.24 8.64
CA GLY A 165 35.34 -8.38 8.09
C GLY A 165 35.48 -8.49 6.57
N MET A 166 34.36 -8.66 5.88
CA MET A 166 34.25 -8.80 4.44
C MET A 166 33.63 -7.56 3.79
N GLU A 167 33.84 -7.40 2.50
CA GLU A 167 33.07 -6.45 1.71
C GLU A 167 31.71 -7.04 1.31
N ILE A 168 30.70 -6.19 1.10
CA ILE A 168 29.36 -6.63 0.66
C ILE A 168 29.45 -7.39 -0.67
N SER A 169 30.34 -6.97 -1.57
CA SER A 169 30.60 -7.63 -2.86
C SER A 169 31.04 -9.09 -2.72
N ASP A 170 31.75 -9.45 -1.64
CA ASP A 170 32.22 -10.82 -1.43
C ASP A 170 31.08 -11.77 -1.01
N LEU A 171 29.96 -11.22 -0.55
CA LEU A 171 28.76 -11.96 -0.14
C LEU A 171 27.69 -12.03 -1.23
N LEU A 172 27.80 -11.20 -2.28
CA LEU A 172 26.84 -11.11 -3.39
C LEU A 172 27.38 -11.82 -4.62
N SER A 173 26.81 -12.98 -4.96
CA SER A 173 27.15 -13.72 -6.15
C SER A 173 25.91 -14.33 -6.81
N PRO A 174 25.78 -14.30 -8.15
CA PRO A 174 24.62 -14.86 -8.87
C PRO A 174 24.45 -16.36 -8.64
N PHE A 175 23.19 -16.82 -8.58
CA PHE A 175 22.82 -18.23 -8.50
C PHE A 175 22.88 -18.89 -9.87
N LEU A 176 23.34 -20.14 -9.95
CA LEU A 176 23.54 -20.90 -11.18
C LEU A 176 22.33 -21.78 -11.49
N ILE A 177 21.37 -21.28 -12.24
CA ILE A 177 20.17 -22.03 -12.65
C ILE A 177 20.52 -22.98 -13.79
N SER A 178 20.25 -24.28 -13.63
CA SER A 178 20.51 -25.30 -14.66
C SER A 178 19.36 -25.36 -15.67
N VAL A 179 19.71 -25.29 -16.99
CA VAL A 179 18.76 -25.43 -18.10
C VAL A 179 19.41 -26.32 -19.13
N GLY A 180 18.97 -27.59 -19.22
CA GLY A 180 19.69 -28.61 -19.96
C GLY A 180 21.13 -28.76 -19.47
N ASP A 181 22.10 -28.67 -20.38
CA ASP A 181 23.53 -28.73 -20.06
C ASP A 181 24.16 -27.37 -19.67
N GLN A 182 23.36 -26.33 -19.59
CA GLN A 182 23.86 -24.98 -19.34
C GLN A 182 23.52 -24.54 -17.91
N LYS A 183 24.35 -23.65 -17.36
CA LYS A 183 24.09 -22.95 -16.09
C LYS A 183 23.97 -21.46 -16.38
N ILE A 184 22.81 -20.88 -16.03
CA ILE A 184 22.48 -19.47 -16.25
C ILE A 184 22.66 -18.71 -14.95
N PRO A 185 23.58 -17.72 -14.87
CA PRO A 185 23.78 -16.91 -13.70
C PRO A 185 22.65 -15.90 -13.51
N VAL A 186 21.90 -16.00 -12.40
CA VAL A 186 20.80 -15.11 -12.05
C VAL A 186 21.10 -14.39 -10.73
N GLY A 187 21.22 -13.07 -10.78
CA GLY A 187 21.34 -12.23 -9.60
C GLY A 187 19.99 -12.03 -8.93
N MET A 188 19.94 -12.17 -7.59
CA MET A 188 18.72 -12.02 -6.81
C MET A 188 18.80 -10.78 -5.90
N GLU A 189 17.71 -10.03 -5.85
CA GLU A 189 17.52 -8.84 -5.01
C GLU A 189 16.20 -8.91 -4.27
N LEU A 190 16.09 -8.20 -3.15
CA LEU A 190 14.86 -8.07 -2.37
C LEU A 190 14.43 -6.60 -2.32
N CYS A 191 13.30 -6.31 -2.89
CA CYS A 191 12.50 -5.09 -2.79
C CYS A 191 13.32 -3.79 -2.70
N GLU A 192 13.74 -3.40 -1.48
CA GLU A 192 14.47 -2.17 -1.18
C GLU A 192 15.84 -2.10 -1.87
N ASP A 193 16.45 -3.23 -2.19
CA ASP A 193 17.74 -3.31 -2.88
C ASP A 193 17.74 -2.54 -4.22
N LEU A 194 16.56 -2.42 -4.86
CA LEU A 194 16.33 -1.56 -6.03
C LEU A 194 16.52 -0.06 -5.73
N TRP A 195 16.24 0.40 -4.49
CA TRP A 195 16.22 1.81 -4.10
C TRP A 195 17.56 2.29 -3.49
N CYS A 196 18.64 1.74 -3.94
CA CYS A 196 19.99 1.85 -3.38
C CYS A 196 20.56 3.28 -3.27
N TYR A 197 19.99 4.27 -3.94
CA TYR A 197 20.55 5.62 -4.00
C TYR A 197 20.63 6.32 -2.63
N ASP A 198 19.68 6.02 -1.74
CA ASP A 198 19.59 6.64 -0.42
C ASP A 198 20.47 5.92 0.64
N TYR A 199 21.08 4.77 0.28
CA TYR A 199 21.93 3.97 1.14
C TYR A 199 23.39 4.10 0.74
N ARG A 200 24.28 4.29 1.72
CA ARG A 200 25.68 4.59 1.46
C ARG A 200 26.63 3.74 2.29
N ALA A 201 27.67 3.23 1.64
CA ALA A 201 28.86 2.69 2.30
C ALA A 201 30.07 3.53 1.86
N ASN A 202 30.84 4.04 2.81
CA ASN A 202 32.01 4.90 2.53
C ASN A 202 31.71 6.09 1.61
N GLY A 203 30.46 6.63 1.69
CA GLY A 203 30.04 7.77 0.86
C GLY A 203 29.42 7.40 -0.50
N GLU A 204 29.58 6.17 -0.98
CA GLU A 204 29.04 5.69 -2.25
C GLU A 204 27.73 4.91 -2.08
N PRO A 205 26.80 4.96 -3.06
CA PRO A 205 25.59 4.15 -3.02
C PRO A 205 25.89 2.65 -3.01
N ILE A 206 25.17 1.88 -2.19
CA ILE A 206 25.26 0.41 -2.19
C ILE A 206 24.40 -0.11 -3.35
N ASN A 207 24.97 -0.23 -4.53
CA ASN A 207 24.26 -0.65 -5.74
C ASN A 207 24.37 -2.15 -5.97
N ILE A 208 23.41 -2.91 -5.45
CA ILE A 208 23.35 -4.38 -5.50
C ILE A 208 23.26 -4.87 -6.94
N THR A 209 22.43 -4.24 -7.77
CA THR A 209 22.29 -4.58 -9.20
C THR A 209 23.63 -4.53 -9.92
N LYS A 210 24.42 -3.47 -9.67
CA LYS A 210 25.75 -3.30 -10.27
C LYS A 210 26.70 -4.40 -9.80
N ILE A 211 26.76 -4.66 -8.50
CA ILE A 211 27.63 -5.70 -7.93
C ILE A 211 27.31 -7.05 -8.55
N LEU A 212 26.04 -7.44 -8.62
CA LEU A 212 25.61 -8.72 -9.21
C LEU A 212 25.95 -8.83 -10.71
N ILE A 213 25.81 -7.76 -11.48
CA ILE A 213 26.18 -7.74 -12.91
C ILE A 213 27.71 -7.86 -13.07
N GLU A 214 28.47 -7.15 -12.26
CA GLU A 214 29.94 -7.22 -12.26
C GLU A 214 30.44 -8.61 -11.83
N SER A 215 29.69 -9.31 -10.95
CA SER A 215 29.92 -10.69 -10.54
C SER A 215 29.41 -11.74 -11.56
N GLY A 216 28.94 -11.31 -12.72
CA GLY A 216 28.62 -12.19 -13.84
C GLY A 216 27.14 -12.53 -14.00
N ALA A 217 26.21 -11.85 -13.34
CA ALA A 217 24.78 -12.07 -13.57
C ALA A 217 24.38 -11.77 -15.02
N GLU A 218 23.66 -12.69 -15.66
CA GLU A 218 23.06 -12.52 -16.98
C GLU A 218 21.61 -12.01 -16.92
N LYS A 219 21.00 -12.12 -15.76
CA LYS A 219 19.65 -11.64 -15.45
C LYS A 219 19.59 -11.20 -13.99
N ILE A 220 18.76 -10.20 -13.70
CA ILE A 220 18.47 -9.77 -12.31
C ILE A 220 16.99 -10.02 -12.01
N VAL A 221 16.71 -10.55 -10.84
CA VAL A 221 15.36 -10.74 -10.30
C VAL A 221 15.23 -10.01 -8.98
N ASN A 222 14.27 -9.13 -8.89
CA ASN A 222 13.90 -8.45 -7.65
C ASN A 222 12.57 -9.02 -7.12
N LEU A 223 12.63 -9.68 -5.96
CA LEU A 223 11.46 -10.22 -5.25
C LEU A 223 10.97 -9.15 -4.29
N SER A 224 9.73 -8.70 -4.46
CA SER A 224 9.20 -7.55 -3.72
C SER A 224 7.93 -7.86 -2.95
N ALA A 225 7.81 -7.22 -1.77
CA ALA A 225 6.55 -6.94 -1.10
C ALA A 225 6.41 -5.41 -0.99
N SER A 226 6.23 -4.77 -2.14
CA SER A 226 6.25 -3.33 -2.30
C SER A 226 4.83 -2.77 -2.32
N PRO A 227 4.40 -2.03 -1.28
CA PRO A 227 3.06 -1.47 -1.22
C PRO A 227 2.79 -0.48 -2.34
N TRP A 228 1.54 -0.43 -2.76
CA TRP A 228 1.11 0.60 -3.69
C TRP A 228 1.20 1.99 -3.04
N THR A 229 1.79 2.91 -3.75
CA THR A 229 1.65 4.34 -3.52
C THR A 229 1.45 5.02 -4.87
N PHE A 230 0.82 6.18 -4.85
CA PHE A 230 0.54 6.91 -6.09
C PHE A 230 1.83 7.14 -6.91
N MET A 231 1.79 6.82 -8.21
CA MET A 231 2.90 6.94 -9.17
C MET A 231 4.14 6.08 -8.88
N LYS A 232 4.08 5.12 -7.94
CA LYS A 232 5.25 4.29 -7.59
C LYS A 232 5.74 3.41 -8.74
N ASN A 233 4.84 2.88 -9.55
CA ASN A 233 5.22 2.10 -10.74
C ASN A 233 6.05 2.92 -11.72
N ASN A 234 5.70 4.19 -11.93
CA ASN A 234 6.48 5.11 -12.77
C ASN A 234 7.83 5.49 -12.13
N ALA A 235 7.86 5.62 -10.81
CA ALA A 235 9.11 5.86 -10.07
C ALA A 235 10.05 4.65 -10.21
N ARG A 236 9.52 3.43 -10.15
CA ARG A 236 10.28 2.19 -10.37
C ARG A 236 10.85 2.12 -11.78
N ASP A 237 10.05 2.44 -12.81
CA ASP A 237 10.54 2.47 -14.20
C ASP A 237 11.73 3.43 -14.34
N ARG A 238 11.64 4.63 -13.75
CA ARG A 238 12.78 5.58 -13.72
C ARG A 238 13.97 5.04 -12.94
N ARG A 239 13.74 4.31 -11.84
CA ARG A 239 14.81 3.72 -11.03
C ARG A 239 15.55 2.63 -11.80
N VAL A 240 14.85 1.71 -12.46
CA VAL A 240 15.49 0.67 -13.29
C VAL A 240 16.26 1.32 -14.44
N LYS A 241 15.73 2.38 -15.05
CA LYS A 241 16.46 3.14 -16.07
C LYS A 241 17.74 3.78 -15.52
N TYR A 242 17.72 4.29 -14.30
CA TYR A 242 18.90 4.79 -13.63
C TYR A 242 19.95 3.69 -13.37
N LEU A 243 19.52 2.52 -12.87
CA LEU A 243 20.43 1.37 -12.66
C LEU A 243 21.09 0.92 -13.98
N GLN A 244 20.33 0.93 -15.08
CA GLN A 244 20.85 0.65 -16.40
C GLN A 244 22.00 1.60 -16.81
N GLN A 245 21.88 2.87 -16.47
CA GLN A 245 22.92 3.87 -16.75
C GLN A 245 24.19 3.69 -15.90
N GLN A 246 24.07 3.04 -14.74
CA GLN A 246 25.18 2.79 -13.81
C GLN A 246 25.90 1.45 -14.07
N SER A 247 25.32 0.56 -14.89
CA SER A 247 25.82 -0.80 -15.13
C SER A 247 25.79 -1.09 -16.63
N VAL A 248 26.95 -1.11 -17.28
CA VAL A 248 27.07 -1.36 -18.72
C VAL A 248 28.05 -2.53 -18.96
N PRO A 249 27.63 -3.61 -19.65
CA PRO A 249 26.29 -3.84 -20.20
C PRO A 249 25.23 -4.11 -19.14
N PHE A 250 24.02 -3.63 -19.31
CA PHE A 250 22.89 -3.95 -18.45
C PHE A 250 22.20 -5.24 -18.93
N VAL A 251 21.64 -5.99 -17.98
CA VAL A 251 20.98 -7.28 -18.26
C VAL A 251 19.46 -7.15 -18.07
N PRO A 252 18.63 -8.08 -18.61
CA PRO A 252 17.20 -8.09 -18.36
C PRO A 252 16.89 -8.12 -16.86
N TYR A 253 15.94 -7.29 -16.44
CA TYR A 253 15.56 -7.12 -15.04
C TYR A 253 14.10 -7.53 -14.82
N TYR A 254 13.87 -8.44 -13.89
CA TYR A 254 12.57 -9.03 -13.57
C TYR A 254 12.14 -8.59 -12.20
N TYR A 255 11.01 -7.89 -12.12
CA TYR A 255 10.41 -7.43 -10.89
C TYR A 255 9.13 -8.21 -10.62
N VAL A 256 9.05 -8.95 -9.51
CA VAL A 256 7.86 -9.65 -9.07
C VAL A 256 7.38 -9.07 -7.74
N ASN A 257 6.08 -8.77 -7.65
CA ASN A 257 5.48 -8.18 -6.45
C ASN A 257 4.19 -8.91 -6.08
N CYS A 258 3.83 -8.87 -4.80
CA CYS A 258 2.58 -9.44 -4.30
C CYS A 258 1.38 -8.52 -4.58
N VAL A 259 0.19 -9.09 -4.46
CA VAL A 259 -1.10 -8.38 -4.40
C VAL A 259 -1.79 -8.63 -3.07
N GLY A 260 -2.90 -7.93 -2.83
CA GLY A 260 -3.71 -8.09 -1.62
C GLY A 260 -3.50 -6.98 -0.61
N VAL A 261 -3.74 -7.30 0.65
CA VAL A 261 -3.70 -6.34 1.76
C VAL A 261 -2.94 -6.91 2.93
N GLN A 262 -2.10 -6.09 3.53
CA GLN A 262 -1.45 -6.39 4.80
C GLN A 262 -1.68 -5.24 5.78
N ASN A 263 -1.58 -5.52 7.07
CA ASN A 263 -1.85 -4.54 8.13
C ASN A 263 -0.76 -4.63 9.20
N ASN A 264 -0.17 -3.50 9.54
CA ASN A 264 0.81 -3.40 10.62
C ASN A 264 0.18 -3.02 11.98
N GLY A 265 -1.13 -3.13 12.13
CA GLY A 265 -1.88 -2.73 13.33
C GLY A 265 -2.38 -1.29 13.33
N LYS A 266 -1.92 -0.43 12.42
CA LYS A 266 -2.31 0.98 12.29
C LYS A 266 -2.80 1.33 10.89
N ASN A 267 -2.16 0.77 9.87
CA ASN A 267 -2.42 1.08 8.47
C ASN A 267 -2.78 -0.18 7.70
N ILE A 268 -3.87 -0.11 6.94
CA ILE A 268 -4.19 -1.10 5.91
C ILE A 268 -3.37 -0.74 4.67
N VAL A 269 -2.43 -1.59 4.34
CA VAL A 269 -1.48 -1.39 3.25
C VAL A 269 -1.87 -2.28 2.08
N THR A 270 -2.08 -1.69 0.91
CA THR A 270 -2.50 -2.43 -0.29
C THR A 270 -1.31 -2.67 -1.22
N PHE A 271 -1.34 -3.80 -1.94
CA PHE A 271 -0.33 -4.21 -2.89
C PHE A 271 -0.99 -4.41 -4.26
N ASP A 272 -0.48 -3.73 -5.27
CA ASP A 272 -1.06 -3.73 -6.63
C ASP A 272 -0.44 -4.79 -7.57
N GLY A 273 0.57 -5.51 -7.09
CA GLY A 273 1.41 -6.32 -7.96
C GLY A 273 2.30 -5.44 -8.82
N GLY A 274 1.84 -5.14 -10.03
CA GLY A 274 2.62 -4.33 -10.96
C GLY A 274 3.92 -5.01 -11.40
N SER A 275 3.97 -6.35 -11.33
CA SER A 275 5.11 -7.14 -11.78
C SER A 275 5.48 -6.80 -13.21
N THR A 276 6.78 -6.65 -13.47
CA THR A 276 7.29 -6.04 -14.70
C THR A 276 8.58 -6.71 -15.14
N VAL A 277 8.73 -6.95 -16.43
CA VAL A 277 10.02 -7.31 -17.03
C VAL A 277 10.56 -6.10 -17.77
N TYR A 278 11.80 -5.78 -17.52
CA TYR A 278 12.56 -4.72 -18.21
C TYR A 278 13.61 -5.35 -19.14
N ASN A 279 13.80 -4.73 -20.29
CA ASN A 279 14.81 -5.15 -21.25
C ASN A 279 16.22 -4.63 -20.86
N GLN A 280 17.20 -4.95 -21.67
CA GLN A 280 18.61 -4.53 -21.50
C GLN A 280 18.82 -3.01 -21.54
N ASN A 281 17.84 -2.26 -22.05
CA ASN A 281 17.87 -0.80 -22.05
C ASN A 281 17.20 -0.22 -20.78
N GLY A 282 16.75 -1.06 -19.85
CA GLY A 282 16.02 -0.62 -18.66
C GLY A 282 14.58 -0.16 -18.95
N ASP A 283 14.03 -0.49 -20.14
CA ASP A 283 12.68 -0.12 -20.51
C ASP A 283 11.70 -1.26 -20.18
N PRO A 284 10.51 -0.99 -19.64
CA PRO A 284 9.52 -2.02 -19.39
C PRO A 284 9.05 -2.64 -20.71
N CYS A 285 9.05 -3.96 -20.81
CA CYS A 285 8.64 -4.70 -22.01
C CYS A 285 7.47 -5.66 -21.75
N ILE A 286 7.33 -6.17 -20.52
CA ILE A 286 6.15 -6.92 -20.06
C ILE A 286 5.63 -6.27 -18.79
N LEU A 287 4.34 -5.97 -18.79
CA LEU A 287 3.62 -5.45 -17.65
C LEU A 287 2.57 -6.47 -17.21
N SER A 288 2.36 -6.66 -15.92
CA SER A 288 1.20 -7.40 -15.43
C SER A 288 -0.08 -6.84 -16.06
N LYS A 289 -0.91 -7.73 -16.58
CA LYS A 289 -2.20 -7.37 -17.19
C LYS A 289 -3.32 -7.31 -16.15
N LYS A 290 -3.13 -8.02 -15.04
CA LYS A 290 -4.09 -8.13 -13.95
C LYS A 290 -3.58 -7.38 -12.73
N GLY A 291 -3.46 -6.06 -12.85
CA GLY A 291 -3.20 -5.22 -11.68
C GLY A 291 -4.21 -5.52 -10.56
N TRP A 292 -3.75 -5.56 -9.30
CA TRP A 292 -4.55 -5.86 -8.10
C TRP A 292 -5.05 -7.31 -7.98
N LYS A 293 -4.62 -8.22 -8.87
CA LYS A 293 -5.06 -9.64 -8.88
C LYS A 293 -3.88 -10.57 -9.09
N GLU A 294 -4.07 -11.81 -8.68
CA GLU A 294 -3.10 -12.88 -8.93
C GLU A 294 -2.91 -13.12 -10.44
N GLU A 295 -1.66 -13.26 -10.83
CA GLU A 295 -1.29 -13.53 -12.22
C GLU A 295 0.01 -14.33 -12.28
N LEU A 296 0.02 -15.41 -13.07
CA LEU A 296 1.24 -16.08 -13.48
C LEU A 296 1.70 -15.49 -14.82
N ILE A 297 2.72 -14.65 -14.77
CA ILE A 297 3.27 -13.96 -15.94
C ILE A 297 4.42 -14.81 -16.46
N ILE A 298 4.23 -15.43 -17.62
CA ILE A 298 5.25 -16.26 -18.27
C ILE A 298 5.83 -15.48 -19.44
N LYS A 299 7.14 -15.37 -19.46
CA LYS A 299 7.87 -14.83 -20.59
C LYS A 299 8.57 -15.93 -21.35
N ASP A 300 8.17 -16.13 -22.60
CA ASP A 300 8.98 -16.76 -23.64
C ASP A 300 9.96 -15.71 -24.18
N ILE A 301 11.25 -16.03 -24.15
CA ILE A 301 12.33 -15.14 -24.60
C ILE A 301 12.23 -14.79 -26.09
N LYS A 302 11.53 -15.61 -26.89
CA LYS A 302 11.27 -15.32 -28.30
C LYS A 302 10.34 -14.14 -28.56
N ALA A 303 9.62 -13.65 -27.51
CA ALA A 303 8.79 -12.47 -27.64
C ALA A 303 9.65 -11.20 -27.68
N SER A 304 9.44 -10.36 -28.68
CA SER A 304 10.11 -9.08 -28.89
C SER A 304 10.14 -8.25 -27.59
N PHE A 305 11.32 -7.79 -27.19
CA PHE A 305 11.55 -6.85 -26.09
C PHE A 305 11.11 -5.41 -26.46
N THR A 306 9.98 -5.25 -27.13
CA THR A 306 9.46 -3.94 -27.49
C THR A 306 9.09 -3.18 -26.21
N SER A 307 9.63 -1.99 -26.07
CA SER A 307 9.32 -1.08 -24.97
C SER A 307 7.82 -0.80 -24.89
N LYS A 308 7.27 -0.80 -23.68
CA LYS A 308 5.88 -0.44 -23.38
C LYS A 308 5.87 0.79 -22.50
N THR A 309 4.89 1.65 -22.73
CA THR A 309 4.64 2.82 -21.86
C THR A 309 3.51 2.48 -20.90
N ARG A 310 3.66 2.84 -19.62
CA ARG A 310 2.55 2.78 -18.67
C ARG A 310 1.57 3.90 -18.99
N ASP A 311 0.29 3.56 -18.97
CA ASP A 311 -0.76 4.57 -19.03
C ASP A 311 -0.79 5.35 -17.71
N ILE A 312 -0.48 6.65 -17.80
CA ILE A 312 -0.53 7.59 -16.66
C ILE A 312 -1.89 8.33 -16.64
N GLY A 313 -2.79 8.02 -17.58
CA GLY A 313 -3.87 8.89 -18.00
C GLY A 313 -4.95 9.23 -16.95
N ASN A 314 -5.28 8.37 -15.98
CA ASN A 314 -6.32 8.70 -15.00
C ASN A 314 -5.87 8.43 -13.57
N THR A 315 -5.33 9.47 -12.94
CA THR A 315 -4.77 9.43 -11.58
C THR A 315 -5.82 9.08 -10.52
N ILE A 316 -7.06 9.55 -10.69
CA ILE A 316 -8.15 9.25 -9.75
C ILE A 316 -8.63 7.81 -9.86
N ARG A 317 -8.57 7.21 -11.06
CA ARG A 317 -8.87 5.79 -11.27
C ARG A 317 -7.92 4.90 -10.48
N GLU A 318 -6.62 5.20 -10.44
CA GLU A 318 -5.67 4.40 -9.66
C GLU A 318 -5.94 4.49 -8.16
N LYS A 319 -6.25 5.68 -7.65
CA LYS A 319 -6.65 5.88 -6.24
C LYS A 319 -7.95 5.15 -5.92
N TYR A 320 -8.93 5.20 -6.80
CA TYR A 320 -10.18 4.42 -6.68
C TYR A 320 -9.90 2.91 -6.60
N LEU A 321 -9.05 2.38 -7.48
CA LEU A 321 -8.68 0.96 -7.46
C LEU A 321 -7.93 0.59 -6.18
N ALA A 322 -7.02 1.43 -5.71
CA ALA A 322 -6.29 1.21 -4.45
C ALA A 322 -7.25 1.11 -3.26
N ILE A 323 -8.16 2.07 -3.12
CA ILE A 323 -9.13 2.09 -2.01
C ILE A 323 -10.10 0.92 -2.11
N THR A 324 -10.71 0.69 -3.28
CA THR A 324 -11.71 -0.38 -3.43
C THR A 324 -11.12 -1.78 -3.29
N ASN A 325 -9.90 -2.02 -3.78
CA ASN A 325 -9.20 -3.30 -3.54
C ASN A 325 -8.72 -3.40 -2.09
N GLY A 326 -8.26 -2.31 -1.49
CA GLY A 326 -7.96 -2.25 -0.06
C GLY A 326 -9.15 -2.66 0.80
N LEU A 327 -10.32 -2.10 0.52
CA LEU A 327 -11.57 -2.45 1.21
C LEU A 327 -11.97 -3.91 0.96
N LYS A 328 -12.02 -4.37 -0.28
CA LYS A 328 -12.40 -5.76 -0.63
C LYS A 328 -11.53 -6.81 0.05
N ASN A 329 -10.23 -6.56 0.12
CA ASN A 329 -9.27 -7.50 0.72
C ASN A 329 -9.11 -7.31 2.23
N SER A 330 -9.77 -6.31 2.85
CA SER A 330 -9.76 -6.10 4.30
C SER A 330 -10.54 -7.17 5.09
N THR A 331 -11.23 -8.09 4.41
CA THR A 331 -11.90 -9.25 5.03
C THR A 331 -10.94 -10.07 5.89
N ASN A 332 -9.67 -10.13 5.54
CA ASN A 332 -8.63 -10.77 6.37
C ASN A 332 -8.46 -10.10 7.75
N ILE A 333 -8.91 -8.84 7.90
CA ILE A 333 -8.79 -8.03 9.11
C ILE A 333 -10.15 -7.90 9.80
N LEU A 334 -11.20 -7.68 9.02
CA LEU A 334 -12.56 -7.40 9.49
C LEU A 334 -13.46 -8.66 9.60
N GLY A 335 -12.94 -9.82 9.17
CA GLY A 335 -13.70 -11.07 9.07
C GLY A 335 -14.31 -11.28 7.69
N ASP A 336 -14.74 -12.51 7.42
CA ASP A 336 -15.11 -12.97 6.07
C ASP A 336 -16.34 -12.26 5.47
N ASP A 337 -17.22 -11.71 6.30
CA ASP A 337 -18.47 -11.07 5.86
C ASP A 337 -18.74 -9.74 6.59
N PRO A 338 -17.88 -8.73 6.44
CA PRO A 338 -18.01 -7.48 7.17
C PRO A 338 -19.23 -6.68 6.70
N ARG A 339 -19.97 -6.13 7.69
CA ARG A 339 -21.10 -5.24 7.48
C ARG A 339 -20.80 -3.88 8.10
N PHE A 340 -21.43 -2.83 7.60
CA PHE A 340 -21.14 -1.47 8.01
C PHE A 340 -22.40 -0.68 8.32
N VAL A 341 -22.30 0.13 9.38
CA VAL A 341 -23.19 1.24 9.62
C VAL A 341 -22.40 2.53 9.37
N ILE A 342 -22.98 3.45 8.60
CA ILE A 342 -22.31 4.71 8.24
C ILE A 342 -23.19 5.91 8.55
N GLY A 343 -22.61 6.93 9.20
CA GLY A 343 -23.26 8.22 9.41
C GLY A 343 -23.36 9.00 8.10
N LEU A 344 -24.58 9.22 7.61
CA LEU A 344 -24.87 10.01 6.41
C LEU A 344 -25.24 11.44 6.85
N SER A 345 -24.26 12.34 6.84
CA SER A 345 -24.49 13.75 7.17
C SER A 345 -25.27 14.52 6.08
N GLY A 346 -25.22 14.02 4.85
CA GLY A 346 -25.68 14.72 3.66
C GLY A 346 -24.57 15.52 2.98
N GLY A 347 -23.34 15.46 3.49
CA GLY A 347 -22.13 16.04 2.90
C GLY A 347 -21.39 15.05 2.00
N ILE A 348 -20.44 15.57 1.20
CA ILE A 348 -19.74 14.83 0.15
C ILE A 348 -18.87 13.68 0.68
N ASP A 349 -18.20 13.84 1.84
CA ASP A 349 -17.30 12.82 2.39
C ASP A 349 -18.06 11.56 2.79
N SER A 350 -19.13 11.70 3.57
CA SER A 350 -19.99 10.58 3.94
C SER A 350 -20.65 9.94 2.71
N ALA A 351 -20.95 10.72 1.68
CA ALA A 351 -21.50 10.23 0.43
C ALA A 351 -20.50 9.36 -0.33
N LEU A 352 -19.25 9.82 -0.42
CA LEU A 352 -18.16 9.05 -1.04
C LEU A 352 -17.89 7.74 -0.29
N VAL A 353 -17.78 7.78 1.03
CA VAL A 353 -17.53 6.58 1.83
C VAL A 353 -18.66 5.55 1.67
N ALA A 354 -19.93 5.97 1.68
CA ALA A 354 -21.06 5.08 1.46
C ALA A 354 -20.99 4.40 0.08
N ALA A 355 -20.69 5.18 -0.97
CA ALA A 355 -20.54 4.64 -2.32
C ALA A 355 -19.38 3.63 -2.42
N LEU A 356 -18.23 3.93 -1.81
CA LEU A 356 -17.07 3.02 -1.78
C LEU A 356 -17.37 1.72 -1.02
N LEU A 357 -18.08 1.78 0.11
CA LEU A 357 -18.51 0.59 0.86
C LEU A 357 -19.45 -0.29 0.04
N VAL A 358 -20.43 0.31 -0.64
CA VAL A 358 -21.36 -0.42 -1.53
C VAL A 358 -20.62 -1.07 -2.69
N LEU A 359 -19.64 -0.38 -3.29
CA LEU A 359 -18.83 -0.92 -4.39
C LEU A 359 -17.87 -2.03 -3.94
N ALA A 360 -17.43 -1.99 -2.69
CA ALA A 360 -16.53 -3.00 -2.14
C ALA A 360 -17.27 -4.25 -1.64
N PHE A 361 -18.38 -4.08 -0.90
CA PHE A 361 -19.01 -5.14 -0.12
C PHE A 361 -20.45 -5.46 -0.56
N GLY A 362 -21.08 -4.62 -1.37
CA GLY A 362 -22.48 -4.75 -1.77
C GLY A 362 -23.42 -3.91 -0.88
N LYS A 363 -24.57 -3.55 -1.45
CA LYS A 363 -25.56 -2.67 -0.81
C LYS A 363 -26.18 -3.30 0.45
N GLU A 364 -26.31 -4.61 0.49
CA GLU A 364 -26.88 -5.37 1.59
C GLU A 364 -26.00 -5.37 2.84
N LYS A 365 -24.74 -4.93 2.71
CA LYS A 365 -23.77 -4.84 3.80
C LYS A 365 -23.66 -3.45 4.42
N VAL A 366 -24.43 -2.47 3.91
CA VAL A 366 -24.30 -1.06 4.32
C VAL A 366 -25.63 -0.52 4.81
N ILE A 367 -25.64 0.05 6.00
CA ILE A 367 -26.78 0.74 6.62
C ILE A 367 -26.42 2.21 6.76
N GLY A 368 -27.14 3.11 6.09
CA GLY A 368 -26.99 4.55 6.22
C GLY A 368 -27.79 5.09 7.41
N VAL A 369 -27.16 5.95 8.22
CA VAL A 369 -27.81 6.56 9.40
C VAL A 369 -27.68 8.07 9.33
N ASN A 370 -28.79 8.77 9.21
CA ASN A 370 -28.85 10.22 9.37
C ASN A 370 -29.22 10.59 10.80
N MET A 371 -28.43 11.45 11.43
CA MET A 371 -28.54 11.83 12.84
C MET A 371 -28.71 13.34 12.98
N PRO A 372 -29.86 13.91 12.57
CA PRO A 372 -30.05 15.34 12.53
C PRO A 372 -30.22 15.96 13.90
N SER A 373 -29.65 17.17 14.07
CA SER A 373 -29.95 18.11 15.14
C SER A 373 -30.80 19.28 14.61
N ARG A 374 -31.09 20.26 15.45
CA ARG A 374 -31.77 21.52 15.06
C ARG A 374 -31.03 22.31 13.99
N TYR A 375 -29.72 22.12 13.85
CA TYR A 375 -28.86 22.88 12.94
C TYR A 375 -28.82 22.32 11.53
N ASN A 376 -29.23 21.05 11.34
CA ASN A 376 -29.16 20.42 10.02
C ASN A 376 -30.25 20.94 9.08
N SER A 377 -29.84 21.41 7.91
CA SER A 377 -30.71 21.97 6.90
C SER A 377 -31.62 20.91 6.25
N ALA A 378 -32.71 21.36 5.62
CA ALA A 378 -33.54 20.47 4.81
C ALA A 378 -32.77 19.91 3.60
N LYS A 379 -31.84 20.71 3.04
CA LYS A 379 -31.00 20.30 1.90
C LYS A 379 -30.12 19.11 2.25
N THR A 380 -29.37 19.15 3.37
CA THR A 380 -28.48 18.06 3.80
C THR A 380 -29.26 16.80 4.17
N LYS A 381 -30.39 16.93 4.87
CA LYS A 381 -31.27 15.78 5.15
C LYS A 381 -31.80 15.13 3.89
N ASN A 382 -32.21 15.90 2.89
CA ASN A 382 -32.68 15.38 1.62
C ASN A 382 -31.53 14.75 0.80
N SER A 383 -30.34 15.36 0.79
CA SER A 383 -29.15 14.80 0.16
C SER A 383 -28.82 13.41 0.71
N ALA A 384 -28.78 13.23 2.03
CA ALA A 384 -28.54 11.94 2.67
C ALA A 384 -29.61 10.89 2.27
N LYS A 385 -30.89 11.27 2.24
CA LYS A 385 -31.98 10.39 1.82
C LYS A 385 -31.89 10.00 0.35
N THR A 386 -31.59 10.97 -0.52
CA THR A 386 -31.41 10.74 -1.97
C THR A 386 -30.25 9.79 -2.23
N LEU A 387 -29.11 10.00 -1.57
CA LEU A 387 -27.96 9.12 -1.68
C LEU A 387 -28.30 7.68 -1.28
N ALA A 388 -28.92 7.50 -0.11
CA ALA A 388 -29.29 6.17 0.38
C ALA A 388 -30.24 5.44 -0.61
N HIS A 389 -31.20 6.18 -1.17
CA HIS A 389 -32.11 5.68 -2.22
C HIS A 389 -31.33 5.30 -3.49
N ASN A 390 -30.42 6.17 -3.99
CA ASN A 390 -29.63 5.92 -5.19
C ASN A 390 -28.71 4.71 -5.05
N LEU A 391 -28.13 4.50 -3.85
CA LEU A 391 -27.31 3.35 -3.51
C LEU A 391 -28.14 2.09 -3.19
N ALA A 392 -29.46 2.24 -3.02
CA ALA A 392 -30.40 1.21 -2.60
C ALA A 392 -29.99 0.49 -1.30
N ILE A 393 -29.51 1.26 -0.31
CA ILE A 393 -29.12 0.78 1.02
C ILE A 393 -30.23 1.04 2.04
N ASP A 394 -30.23 0.28 3.15
CA ASP A 394 -31.08 0.55 4.30
C ASP A 394 -30.75 1.92 4.88
N TYR A 395 -31.80 2.67 5.29
CA TYR A 395 -31.66 4.04 5.77
C TYR A 395 -32.45 4.30 7.04
N LEU A 396 -31.75 4.76 8.07
CA LEU A 396 -32.32 5.11 9.37
C LEU A 396 -32.21 6.62 9.60
N VAL A 397 -33.22 7.20 10.24
CA VAL A 397 -33.19 8.59 10.70
C VAL A 397 -33.34 8.59 12.22
N LEU A 398 -32.32 9.04 12.93
CA LEU A 398 -32.24 9.06 14.39
C LEU A 398 -31.90 10.48 14.88
N PRO A 399 -32.91 11.34 15.12
CA PRO A 399 -32.67 12.71 15.61
C PRO A 399 -31.96 12.74 16.98
N ILE A 400 -30.91 13.55 17.11
CA ILE A 400 -30.09 13.60 18.34
C ILE A 400 -30.50 14.69 19.33
N GLU A 401 -31.46 15.53 18.98
CA GLU A 401 -31.80 16.75 19.72
C GLU A 401 -32.15 16.48 21.19
N ALA A 402 -32.90 15.41 21.47
CA ALA A 402 -33.24 15.05 22.86
C ALA A 402 -32.00 14.67 23.67
N MET A 403 -31.09 13.90 23.08
CA MET A 403 -29.83 13.50 23.72
C MET A 403 -28.91 14.69 23.96
N VAL A 404 -28.85 15.65 23.03
CA VAL A 404 -28.06 16.88 23.18
C VAL A 404 -28.57 17.69 24.34
N LYS A 405 -29.89 17.91 24.45
CA LYS A 405 -30.53 18.66 25.55
C LYS A 405 -30.26 18.03 26.91
N GLU A 406 -30.43 16.71 27.02
CA GLU A 406 -30.22 16.01 28.28
C GLU A 406 -28.75 16.04 28.71
N ASN A 407 -27.82 15.74 27.78
CA ASN A 407 -26.39 15.82 28.08
C ASN A 407 -25.97 17.24 28.50
N THR A 408 -26.48 18.27 27.81
CA THR A 408 -26.20 19.68 28.17
C THR A 408 -26.71 19.98 29.57
N ALA A 409 -27.94 19.61 29.90
CA ALA A 409 -28.52 19.83 31.19
C ALA A 409 -27.74 19.15 32.34
N ILE A 410 -27.28 17.92 32.10
CA ILE A 410 -26.44 17.19 33.08
C ILE A 410 -25.09 17.89 33.28
N LEU A 411 -24.44 18.31 32.19
CA LEU A 411 -23.10 18.92 32.25
C LEU A 411 -23.12 20.36 32.84
N GLU A 412 -24.27 21.04 32.82
CA GLU A 412 -24.46 22.39 33.35
C GLU A 412 -25.06 22.41 34.76
N GLN A 413 -25.19 21.29 35.46
CA GLN A 413 -25.76 21.19 36.80
C GLN A 413 -25.01 22.01 37.86
N ASP A 414 -23.72 22.26 37.64
CA ASP A 414 -22.88 23.12 38.47
C ASP A 414 -23.11 24.63 38.25
N GLY A 415 -24.00 24.98 37.33
CA GLY A 415 -24.32 26.36 36.96
C GLY A 415 -23.39 26.98 35.92
N GLN A 416 -22.34 26.25 35.44
CA GLN A 416 -21.46 26.71 34.37
C GLN A 416 -22.06 26.35 33.01
N LYS A 417 -22.12 27.34 32.12
CA LYS A 417 -22.63 27.12 30.75
C LYS A 417 -21.56 26.56 29.81
N LEU A 418 -21.96 25.61 28.99
CA LEU A 418 -21.10 25.12 27.91
C LEU A 418 -20.93 26.20 26.84
N SER A 419 -19.70 26.37 26.31
CA SER A 419 -19.46 27.21 25.15
C SER A 419 -20.00 26.54 23.88
N ASP A 420 -20.18 27.30 22.80
CA ASP A 420 -20.58 26.76 21.48
C ASP A 420 -19.65 25.65 21.03
N TYR A 421 -18.34 25.79 21.24
CA TYR A 421 -17.34 24.76 20.92
C TYR A 421 -17.59 23.44 21.67
N HIS A 422 -17.92 23.52 22.98
CA HIS A 422 -18.26 22.31 23.75
C HIS A 422 -19.57 21.68 23.26
N LEU A 423 -20.57 22.48 22.88
CA LEU A 423 -21.83 21.97 22.33
C LEU A 423 -21.65 21.28 20.98
N GLU A 424 -20.74 21.77 20.10
CA GLU A 424 -20.34 21.11 18.88
C GLU A 424 -19.76 19.72 19.19
N ASN A 425 -18.82 19.64 20.16
CA ASN A 425 -18.20 18.38 20.59
C ASN A 425 -19.20 17.39 21.20
N VAL A 426 -20.19 17.86 21.99
CA VAL A 426 -21.27 17.03 22.54
C VAL A 426 -22.05 16.36 21.39
N GLN A 427 -22.43 17.12 20.38
CA GLN A 427 -23.16 16.57 19.22
C GLN A 427 -22.35 15.51 18.47
N ALA A 428 -21.05 15.77 18.20
CA ALA A 428 -20.18 14.84 17.51
C ALA A 428 -20.02 13.53 18.29
N LYS A 429 -19.79 13.61 19.62
CA LYS A 429 -19.69 12.43 20.50
C LYS A 429 -20.98 11.62 20.57
N ILE A 430 -22.14 12.28 20.64
CA ILE A 430 -23.44 11.58 20.60
C ILE A 430 -23.59 10.79 19.31
N ARG A 431 -23.24 11.36 18.15
CA ARG A 431 -23.29 10.66 16.85
C ARG A 431 -22.33 9.48 16.81
N GLY A 432 -21.06 9.68 17.17
CA GLY A 432 -20.02 8.64 17.11
C GLY A 432 -20.20 7.56 18.17
N THR A 433 -20.10 7.95 19.46
CA THR A 433 -20.05 6.99 20.57
C THR A 433 -21.43 6.49 21.02
N SER A 434 -22.43 7.37 21.09
CA SER A 434 -23.74 6.95 21.60
C SER A 434 -24.63 6.29 20.53
N ILE A 435 -24.51 6.65 19.27
CA ILE A 435 -25.38 6.10 18.20
C ILE A 435 -24.62 5.10 17.33
N LEU A 436 -23.60 5.52 16.58
CA LEU A 436 -22.94 4.64 15.61
C LEU A 436 -22.26 3.43 16.27
N SER A 437 -21.58 3.64 17.40
CA SER A 437 -20.95 2.56 18.15
C SER A 437 -21.98 1.52 18.68
N ASN A 438 -23.12 1.99 19.22
CA ASN A 438 -24.17 1.09 19.72
C ASN A 438 -24.95 0.42 18.58
N LEU A 439 -25.15 1.09 17.45
CA LEU A 439 -25.74 0.45 16.27
C LEU A 439 -24.82 -0.61 15.68
N SER A 440 -23.49 -0.37 15.69
CA SER A 440 -22.54 -1.38 15.22
C SER A 440 -22.60 -2.64 16.07
N ALA A 441 -22.68 -2.51 17.39
CA ALA A 441 -22.91 -3.64 18.30
C ALA A 441 -24.26 -4.32 18.07
N LYS A 442 -25.34 -3.55 17.92
CA LYS A 442 -26.71 -4.06 17.71
C LYS A 442 -26.82 -4.88 16.42
N TYR A 443 -26.21 -4.44 15.33
CA TYR A 443 -26.30 -5.09 14.01
C TYR A 443 -25.12 -6.03 13.71
N ASN A 444 -24.22 -6.24 14.68
CA ASN A 444 -22.97 -6.99 14.49
C ASN A 444 -22.21 -6.53 13.25
N CYS A 445 -21.86 -5.25 13.24
CA CYS A 445 -21.21 -4.59 12.11
C CYS A 445 -20.18 -3.57 12.60
N PHE A 446 -19.43 -3.00 11.68
CA PHE A 446 -18.48 -1.93 11.94
C PHE A 446 -19.10 -0.57 11.59
N PHE A 447 -18.56 0.52 12.15
CA PHE A 447 -18.82 1.86 11.63
C PHE A 447 -17.51 2.50 11.14
N THR A 448 -17.63 3.52 10.29
CA THR A 448 -16.50 4.12 9.58
C THR A 448 -16.18 5.51 10.08
N ASN A 449 -14.90 5.87 10.02
CA ASN A 449 -14.43 7.24 10.05
C ASN A 449 -14.57 7.83 8.64
N ASN A 450 -15.23 8.95 8.49
CA ASN A 450 -15.49 9.59 7.19
C ASN A 450 -14.62 10.84 6.98
N GLY A 451 -13.62 11.09 7.83
CA GLY A 451 -12.69 12.20 7.70
C GLY A 451 -11.75 12.05 6.50
N ASN A 452 -11.50 13.14 5.79
CA ASN A 452 -10.54 13.20 4.71
C ASN A 452 -9.15 13.64 5.18
N LYS A 453 -8.14 13.51 4.31
CA LYS A 453 -6.74 13.82 4.62
C LYS A 453 -6.53 15.26 5.12
N LEU A 454 -7.27 16.24 4.59
CA LEU A 454 -7.13 17.63 4.99
C LEU A 454 -7.67 17.86 6.41
N GLU A 455 -8.84 17.32 6.73
CA GLU A 455 -9.42 17.40 8.07
C GLU A 455 -8.52 16.74 9.12
N ILE A 456 -7.97 15.55 8.79
CA ILE A 456 -7.02 14.84 9.64
C ILE A 456 -5.74 15.67 9.87
N ALA A 457 -5.17 16.23 8.81
CA ALA A 457 -3.93 17.00 8.89
C ALA A 457 -4.07 18.30 9.69
N LEU A 458 -5.23 18.95 9.61
CA LEU A 458 -5.52 20.19 10.33
C LEU A 458 -6.10 19.96 11.73
N GLY A 459 -6.43 18.70 12.09
CA GLY A 459 -7.11 18.40 13.36
C GLY A 459 -8.54 18.95 13.43
N TYR A 460 -9.20 19.15 12.28
CA TYR A 460 -10.56 19.68 12.22
C TYR A 460 -11.58 18.57 12.44
N SER A 461 -11.71 18.17 13.69
CA SER A 461 -12.64 17.11 14.13
C SER A 461 -12.73 17.02 15.65
N THR A 462 -13.65 16.19 16.11
CA THR A 462 -13.83 15.88 17.54
C THR A 462 -13.30 14.49 17.85
N LEU A 463 -12.30 14.43 18.76
CA LEU A 463 -11.78 13.16 19.28
C LEU A 463 -12.91 12.36 19.96
N TYR A 464 -13.00 11.07 19.68
CA TYR A 464 -14.10 10.17 20.09
C TYR A 464 -15.49 10.56 19.54
N GLY A 465 -15.55 11.48 18.59
CA GLY A 465 -16.75 11.82 17.83
C GLY A 465 -16.59 11.39 16.39
N ASP A 466 -16.19 12.33 15.53
CA ASP A 466 -16.05 12.13 14.08
C ASP A 466 -14.91 11.17 13.70
N TRP A 467 -13.90 11.02 14.58
CA TRP A 467 -12.74 10.14 14.35
C TRP A 467 -12.91 8.72 14.89
N GLY A 468 -14.12 8.36 15.33
CA GLY A 468 -14.44 6.98 15.64
C GLY A 468 -14.63 6.14 14.39
N GLY A 469 -14.39 4.83 14.49
CA GLY A 469 -14.64 3.88 13.41
C GLY A 469 -13.54 2.83 13.25
N ALA A 470 -13.88 1.71 12.60
CA ALA A 470 -12.95 0.61 12.35
C ALA A 470 -11.96 0.92 11.21
N ILE A 471 -12.41 1.66 10.20
CA ILE A 471 -11.61 2.06 9.03
C ILE A 471 -11.93 3.49 8.61
N ALA A 472 -10.96 4.15 7.96
CA ALA A 472 -11.08 5.50 7.39
C ALA A 472 -10.85 5.43 5.86
N PRO A 473 -11.86 5.08 5.05
CA PRO A 473 -11.68 4.78 3.63
C PRO A 473 -11.13 5.93 2.79
N ILE A 474 -11.33 7.17 3.21
CA ILE A 474 -10.89 8.38 2.51
C ILE A 474 -9.83 9.18 3.27
N GLY A 475 -9.25 8.61 4.32
CA GLY A 475 -8.23 9.29 5.14
C GLY A 475 -6.96 9.69 4.37
N ASP A 476 -6.71 9.09 3.21
CA ASP A 476 -5.59 9.42 2.31
C ASP A 476 -5.95 10.44 1.21
N LEU A 477 -7.23 10.78 1.04
CA LEU A 477 -7.69 11.69 0.00
C LEU A 477 -7.80 13.13 0.51
N THR A 478 -7.23 14.08 -0.20
CA THR A 478 -7.53 15.50 -0.01
C THR A 478 -8.98 15.80 -0.44
N LYS A 479 -9.54 16.90 0.00
CA LYS A 479 -10.92 17.29 -0.36
C LYS A 479 -11.12 17.45 -1.87
N THR A 480 -10.10 17.93 -2.58
CA THR A 480 -10.12 18.02 -4.05
C THR A 480 -10.18 16.65 -4.69
N GLU A 481 -9.48 15.67 -4.13
CA GLU A 481 -9.53 14.28 -4.60
C GLU A 481 -10.85 13.57 -4.24
N VAL A 482 -11.45 13.91 -3.10
CA VAL A 482 -12.82 13.46 -2.75
C VAL A 482 -13.81 13.89 -3.82
N VAL A 483 -13.81 15.16 -4.22
CA VAL A 483 -14.68 15.68 -5.29
C VAL A 483 -14.40 14.96 -6.61
N ALA A 484 -13.14 14.85 -7.00
CA ALA A 484 -12.74 14.19 -8.25
C ALA A 484 -13.16 12.71 -8.27
N MET A 485 -13.08 12.02 -7.14
CA MET A 485 -13.51 10.61 -7.02
C MET A 485 -15.02 10.47 -7.07
N CYS A 486 -15.79 11.41 -6.51
CA CYS A 486 -17.24 11.43 -6.64
C CYS A 486 -17.68 11.57 -8.10
N HIS A 487 -17.04 12.48 -8.86
CA HIS A 487 -17.27 12.58 -10.31
C HIS A 487 -16.91 11.27 -11.03
N TYR A 488 -15.74 10.69 -10.75
CA TYR A 488 -15.33 9.43 -11.35
C TYR A 488 -16.32 8.28 -11.06
N ILE A 489 -16.84 8.22 -9.84
CA ILE A 489 -17.83 7.20 -9.45
C ILE A 489 -19.14 7.40 -10.20
N ASN A 490 -19.64 8.64 -10.29
CA ASN A 490 -20.87 8.93 -11.05
C ASN A 490 -20.69 8.64 -12.54
N ASP A 491 -19.67 9.24 -13.15
CA ASP A 491 -19.53 9.27 -14.61
C ASP A 491 -19.03 7.95 -15.19
N THR A 492 -18.07 7.31 -14.49
CA THR A 492 -17.35 6.14 -15.03
C THR A 492 -17.81 4.82 -14.40
N VAL A 493 -17.97 4.77 -13.06
CA VAL A 493 -18.26 3.51 -12.38
C VAL A 493 -19.73 3.15 -12.48
N PHE A 494 -20.63 4.08 -12.22
CA PHE A 494 -22.08 3.86 -12.31
C PHE A 494 -22.68 4.33 -13.64
N GLY A 495 -22.05 5.28 -14.34
CA GLY A 495 -22.58 5.88 -15.56
C GLY A 495 -23.88 6.68 -15.35
N LYS A 496 -24.12 7.12 -14.11
CA LYS A 496 -25.29 7.91 -13.70
C LYS A 496 -25.04 8.60 -12.36
N GLU A 497 -25.84 9.62 -12.07
CA GLU A 497 -25.81 10.29 -10.78
C GLU A 497 -26.21 9.33 -9.63
N ILE A 498 -25.27 9.02 -8.77
CA ILE A 498 -25.47 8.31 -7.50
C ILE A 498 -25.22 9.28 -6.34
N ILE A 499 -24.07 9.95 -6.35
CA ILE A 499 -23.72 10.99 -5.39
C ILE A 499 -24.31 12.29 -5.92
N PRO A 500 -25.17 12.98 -5.14
CA PRO A 500 -25.89 14.15 -5.63
C PRO A 500 -24.98 15.28 -6.12
N GLU A 501 -25.20 15.79 -7.32
CA GLU A 501 -24.40 16.85 -7.93
C GLU A 501 -24.47 18.19 -7.17
N LEU A 502 -25.52 18.39 -6.39
CA LEU A 502 -25.63 19.55 -5.51
C LEU A 502 -24.51 19.66 -4.46
N LEU A 503 -23.70 18.60 -4.29
CA LEU A 503 -22.53 18.56 -3.40
C LEU A 503 -21.25 19.01 -4.09
N PHE A 504 -21.24 19.24 -5.40
CA PHE A 504 -20.02 19.49 -6.17
C PHE A 504 -19.78 20.98 -6.37
N PRO A 505 -18.64 21.51 -5.94
CA PRO A 505 -18.23 22.88 -6.24
C PRO A 505 -17.84 23.04 -7.71
N ASP A 506 -17.77 24.29 -8.18
CA ASP A 506 -17.06 24.60 -9.42
C ASP A 506 -15.50 24.49 -9.25
N ALA A 507 -14.78 24.70 -10.34
CA ALA A 507 -13.30 24.64 -10.34
C ALA A 507 -12.62 25.65 -9.39
N LEU A 508 -13.34 26.71 -9.01
CA LEU A 508 -12.88 27.72 -8.05
C LEU A 508 -13.47 27.55 -6.65
N TRP A 509 -14.03 26.37 -6.36
CA TRP A 509 -14.65 26.04 -5.07
C TRP A 509 -15.82 26.97 -4.70
N ARG A 510 -16.59 27.42 -5.73
CA ARG A 510 -17.81 28.18 -5.55
C ARG A 510 -19.01 27.25 -5.56
N PHE A 511 -20.00 27.57 -4.75
CA PHE A 511 -21.28 26.87 -4.66
C PHE A 511 -22.39 27.79 -5.12
N LYS A 512 -23.32 27.29 -5.91
CA LYS A 512 -24.54 27.97 -6.28
C LYS A 512 -25.49 28.00 -5.08
N GLU A 513 -26.52 28.83 -5.13
CA GLU A 513 -27.50 28.99 -4.03
C GLU A 513 -28.22 27.70 -3.67
N ASP A 514 -28.49 26.85 -4.66
CA ASP A 514 -29.14 25.54 -4.49
C ASP A 514 -28.20 24.43 -4.04
N GLN A 515 -26.88 24.63 -4.09
CA GLN A 515 -25.87 23.66 -3.69
C GLN A 515 -25.62 23.65 -2.16
N ILE A 516 -24.95 22.60 -1.71
CA ILE A 516 -24.55 22.42 -0.31
C ILE A 516 -23.07 22.71 -0.16
N GLN A 517 -22.76 23.77 0.59
CA GLN A 517 -21.38 24.08 0.96
C GLN A 517 -20.90 23.14 2.07
N PRO A 518 -19.60 22.78 2.11
CA PRO A 518 -19.03 22.03 3.22
C PRO A 518 -19.27 22.74 4.56
N SER A 519 -19.84 21.98 5.49
CA SER A 519 -20.13 22.46 6.84
C SER A 519 -20.40 21.27 7.76
N ALA A 520 -19.91 21.33 8.97
CA ALA A 520 -20.23 20.35 10.01
C ALA A 520 -21.68 20.49 10.55
N GLU A 521 -22.37 21.59 10.25
CA GLU A 521 -23.75 21.90 10.70
C GLU A 521 -23.99 21.64 12.20
N LEU A 522 -23.04 22.03 13.04
CA LEU A 522 -23.09 21.87 14.49
C LEU A 522 -23.57 23.15 15.21
N LYS A 523 -23.62 24.26 14.48
CA LYS A 523 -24.16 25.56 14.92
C LYS A 523 -24.79 26.30 13.73
N SER A 524 -25.51 27.39 14.05
CA SER A 524 -26.17 28.22 13.01
C SER A 524 -25.16 28.88 12.08
N ASN A 525 -25.45 28.84 10.77
CA ASN A 525 -24.65 29.46 9.71
C ASN A 525 -23.16 29.02 9.68
N GLN A 526 -22.89 27.80 10.12
CA GLN A 526 -21.53 27.26 10.09
C GLN A 526 -21.11 26.99 8.65
N VAL A 527 -19.89 27.40 8.33
CA VAL A 527 -19.16 27.04 7.11
C VAL A 527 -17.78 26.58 7.53
N ASP A 528 -17.26 25.55 6.88
CA ASP A 528 -15.92 25.06 7.18
C ASP A 528 -14.88 26.13 6.89
N PRO A 529 -13.89 26.35 7.78
CA PRO A 529 -12.92 27.45 7.65
C PRO A 529 -11.85 27.17 6.59
N MET A 530 -11.82 25.97 6.03
CA MET A 530 -10.79 25.57 5.07
C MET A 530 -11.04 26.15 3.70
N LYS A 531 -9.99 26.72 3.12
CA LYS A 531 -9.92 27.09 1.69
C LYS A 531 -9.49 25.86 0.90
N PHE A 532 -10.42 24.98 0.57
CA PHE A 532 -10.12 23.62 0.12
C PHE A 532 -9.17 23.56 -1.07
N GLY A 533 -9.39 24.35 -2.11
CA GLY A 533 -8.51 24.39 -3.29
C GLY A 533 -7.06 24.79 -2.96
N TYR A 534 -6.88 25.70 -2.02
CA TYR A 534 -5.56 26.16 -1.57
C TYR A 534 -4.93 25.20 -0.54
N HIS A 535 -5.64 24.90 0.54
CA HIS A 535 -5.09 24.08 1.62
C HIS A 535 -4.79 22.66 1.17
N CYS A 536 -5.56 22.09 0.22
CA CYS A 536 -5.22 20.79 -0.35
C CYS A 536 -3.88 20.82 -1.09
N LYS A 537 -3.62 21.86 -1.91
CA LYS A 537 -2.35 22.02 -2.61
C LYS A 537 -1.17 22.29 -1.67
N LEU A 538 -1.41 23.04 -0.61
CA LEU A 538 -0.40 23.25 0.43
C LEU A 538 -0.07 21.94 1.15
N LEU A 539 -1.08 21.16 1.51
CA LEU A 539 -0.89 19.85 2.14
C LEU A 539 -0.14 18.88 1.21
N GLU A 540 -0.51 18.80 -0.06
CA GLU A 540 0.22 18.02 -1.07
C GLU A 540 1.69 18.42 -1.13
N ALA A 541 2.00 19.72 -1.14
CA ALA A 541 3.37 20.22 -1.21
C ALA A 541 4.25 19.77 -0.03
N VAL A 542 3.69 19.56 1.16
CA VAL A 542 4.44 19.13 2.36
C VAL A 542 4.40 17.63 2.63
N THR A 543 3.45 16.90 2.04
CA THR A 543 3.26 15.47 2.32
C THR A 543 3.60 14.54 1.17
N ASP A 544 3.59 15.03 -0.07
CA ASP A 544 3.87 14.21 -1.25
C ASP A 544 5.35 13.84 -1.38
N TYR A 545 5.64 12.89 -2.28
CA TYR A 545 6.99 12.37 -2.46
C TYR A 545 8.02 13.46 -2.81
N GLN A 546 7.63 14.46 -3.60
CA GLN A 546 8.46 15.64 -3.93
C GLN A 546 8.17 16.80 -2.96
N LYS A 547 8.40 16.54 -1.67
CA LYS A 547 8.16 17.55 -0.63
C LYS A 547 8.87 18.85 -0.93
N LYS A 548 8.16 19.95 -0.65
CA LYS A 548 8.78 21.27 -0.57
C LYS A 548 9.30 21.50 0.85
N VAL A 549 10.40 22.18 0.95
CA VAL A 549 10.96 22.59 2.24
C VAL A 549 10.04 23.62 2.87
N ILE A 550 9.78 23.52 4.15
CA ILE A 550 8.84 24.42 4.86
C ILE A 550 9.33 25.87 4.78
N GLU A 551 10.64 26.08 4.89
CA GLU A 551 11.29 27.37 4.77
C GLU A 551 11.04 28.01 3.40
N ASP A 552 11.08 27.23 2.32
CA ASP A 552 10.74 27.71 0.97
C ASP A 552 9.27 28.14 0.88
N ILE A 553 8.36 27.35 1.44
CA ILE A 553 6.93 27.65 1.48
C ILE A 553 6.68 28.97 2.23
N MET A 554 7.33 29.17 3.37
CA MET A 554 7.24 30.40 4.15
C MET A 554 7.80 31.60 3.38
N THR A 555 8.94 31.43 2.72
CA THR A 555 9.55 32.45 1.87
C THR A 555 8.61 32.86 0.72
N TRP A 556 8.06 31.89 -0.02
CA TRP A 556 7.11 32.16 -1.10
C TRP A 556 5.82 32.82 -0.62
N TYR A 557 5.37 32.49 0.59
CA TYR A 557 4.22 33.15 1.21
C TYR A 557 4.52 34.63 1.48
N LEU A 558 5.66 34.94 2.10
CA LEU A 558 6.09 36.30 2.42
C LEU A 558 6.35 37.16 1.15
N GLU A 559 6.86 36.52 0.10
CA GLU A 559 7.09 37.15 -1.19
C GLU A 559 5.80 37.31 -2.03
N GLY A 560 4.67 36.73 -1.61
CA GLY A 560 3.42 36.74 -2.36
C GLY A 560 3.39 35.84 -3.60
N THR A 561 4.40 34.96 -3.77
CA THR A 561 4.55 34.06 -4.93
C THR A 561 4.03 32.64 -4.68
N LEU A 562 3.57 32.32 -3.48
CA LEU A 562 3.18 30.96 -3.08
C LEU A 562 2.15 30.33 -4.01
N HIS A 563 1.15 31.08 -4.46
CA HIS A 563 0.11 30.59 -5.38
C HIS A 563 0.70 30.09 -6.70
N GLU A 564 1.69 30.80 -7.27
CA GLU A 564 2.40 30.40 -8.49
C GLU A 564 3.20 29.10 -8.26
N LYS A 565 3.90 29.01 -7.13
CA LYS A 565 4.71 27.85 -6.75
C LYS A 565 3.87 26.60 -6.47
N LEU A 566 2.64 26.78 -6.00
CA LEU A 566 1.66 25.71 -5.82
C LEU A 566 0.87 25.39 -7.10
N GLY A 567 1.03 26.18 -8.18
CA GLY A 567 0.32 26.01 -9.44
C GLY A 567 -1.18 26.29 -9.36
N ILE A 568 -1.60 27.24 -8.51
CA ILE A 568 -2.99 27.66 -8.35
C ILE A 568 -3.17 29.15 -8.70
N SER A 569 -4.40 29.56 -9.00
CA SER A 569 -4.69 30.98 -9.19
C SER A 569 -4.68 31.74 -7.86
N PHE A 570 -4.34 33.04 -7.92
CA PHE A 570 -4.41 33.90 -6.74
C PHE A 570 -5.84 33.97 -6.17
N GLU A 571 -6.86 33.98 -7.03
CA GLU A 571 -8.26 33.93 -6.61
C GLU A 571 -8.57 32.69 -5.75
N LEU A 572 -8.07 31.49 -6.13
CA LEU A 572 -8.26 30.26 -5.37
C LEU A 572 -7.55 30.31 -4.00
N MET A 573 -6.42 30.97 -3.90
CA MET A 573 -5.71 31.19 -2.63
C MET A 573 -6.44 32.17 -1.72
N GLN A 574 -7.13 33.15 -2.27
CA GLN A 574 -7.88 34.17 -1.49
C GLN A 574 -9.19 33.62 -0.92
N ARG A 575 -9.81 32.66 -1.56
CA ARG A 575 -11.08 32.02 -1.19
C ARG A 575 -10.87 30.86 -0.25
#